data_7a86df697b1254fe8b155176e5257980
#
_entry.id   7a86df697b1254fe8b155176e5257980
#
_cell.length_a   1.000
_cell.length_b   1.000
_cell.length_c   1.000
_cell.angle_alpha   90.00
_cell.angle_beta   90.00
_cell.angle_gamma   90.00
#
_symmetry.space_group_name_H-M   'P 1'
#
loop_
_entity.id
_entity.type
_entity.pdbx_description
1 polymer ?
#
loop_
_entity_poly.entity_id
_entity_poly.type
_entity_poly.pdbx_seq_one_letter_code
_entity_poly.pdbx_strand_id
1 'polypeptide(L)'
;METASREVITTKVDEICDMLASEKDQMAEVPVIASKLGIDSAQVERLGKEMQGMGVVELIYPMNIMQKPHLKLKKKLEAEKISEPEGNVIERYKIEVNHVSSCVCIMDIKKESRPLYYIAPPLLGPYTQVFMEHVRDDLAKIITIQGEEISDSRKFGEVRDKFYGSAFNQLSEELPNLEEGKRETLAGVLLHRMYGLGDIEMLMADDWLEEVAVNGSSEPISVYHRKFGWMKTNLRLESEEEIYNYSSQIGRKAGRELTLLSPILDAHLSTGDRANATLFPISTSGNTITIRRFSRNPWTLVDFIDKKMNTLSEEMAAFLWLCMQYEINMLVVGGTASGKTSTLNTLCALIPPSNRTVTIEDTRELSLPQYLKWNWVPLTTRNQNPEGHGQVSMLDLMMTSLRMRPDRIIVGEVRRRREAEVLFEAMHTGHAVCSTMHADTASQVLRRLTHPPIELPMTELEALQLIVVQYRDRRKEIRRVYEISEVVVSPVEAVTLNSLFKWKPRTDTFEKVNESTRILEDLNMHTGMNSEDIKQDINEKIKILEWMGASKIRSIDDVGAVIGLYYKSPDVVLKAAENKLPLDKVL
;
A
#
# COMPACT_ATOMS: atom_id res chain seq x y z
N MET A 1 -15.17 -28.17 6.23
CA MET A 1 -15.36 -26.73 5.97
C MET A 1 -15.41 -26.06 7.34
N GLU A 2 -14.28 -25.57 7.82
CA GLU A 2 -14.27 -24.81 9.06
C GLU A 2 -14.88 -23.44 8.75
N THR A 3 -16.00 -23.15 9.39
CA THR A 3 -16.56 -21.81 9.49
C THR A 3 -15.47 -20.89 10.02
N ALA A 4 -15.33 -19.68 9.48
CA ALA A 4 -14.46 -18.67 10.05
C ALA A 4 -15.03 -18.30 11.43
N SER A 5 -14.69 -19.10 12.47
CA SER A 5 -15.05 -18.72 13.83
C SER A 5 -14.32 -17.42 14.14
N ARG A 6 -15.07 -16.32 14.16
CA ARG A 6 -14.57 -15.05 14.70
C ARG A 6 -14.12 -15.30 16.12
N GLU A 7 -12.93 -14.86 16.45
CA GLU A 7 -12.48 -14.85 17.83
C GLU A 7 -13.31 -13.84 18.62
N VAL A 8 -14.02 -14.29 19.63
CA VAL A 8 -14.75 -13.44 20.56
C VAL A 8 -13.87 -13.23 21.78
N ILE A 9 -13.41 -12.01 21.98
CA ILE A 9 -12.61 -11.63 23.13
C ILE A 9 -13.55 -11.17 24.24
N THR A 10 -13.72 -12.02 25.24
CA THR A 10 -14.42 -11.71 26.47
C THR A 10 -13.42 -11.50 27.61
N THR A 11 -13.74 -10.62 28.53
CA THR A 11 -12.94 -10.35 29.72
C THR A 11 -13.71 -10.70 30.99
N LYS A 12 -13.07 -10.55 32.14
CA LYS A 12 -13.74 -10.72 33.43
C LYS A 12 -14.92 -9.75 33.62
N VAL A 13 -14.96 -8.67 32.87
CA VAL A 13 -16.08 -7.72 32.85
C VAL A 13 -17.35 -8.39 32.29
N ASP A 14 -17.23 -9.11 31.15
CA ASP A 14 -18.37 -9.87 30.61
C ASP A 14 -18.77 -11.01 31.55
N GLU A 15 -17.81 -11.78 32.09
CA GLU A 15 -18.08 -12.89 32.99
C GLU A 15 -18.83 -12.44 34.26
N ILE A 16 -18.46 -11.28 34.83
CA ILE A 16 -19.15 -10.70 35.99
C ILE A 16 -20.60 -10.33 35.60
N CYS A 17 -20.79 -9.63 34.51
CA CYS A 17 -22.10 -9.18 34.09
C CYS A 17 -23.02 -10.34 33.69
N ASP A 18 -22.51 -11.35 33.01
CA ASP A 18 -23.26 -12.56 32.63
C ASP A 18 -23.69 -13.35 33.85
N MET A 19 -22.80 -13.46 34.86
CA MET A 19 -23.13 -14.06 36.13
C MET A 19 -24.24 -13.28 36.83
N LEU A 20 -24.11 -11.94 36.93
CA LEU A 20 -25.14 -11.10 37.55
C LEU A 20 -26.49 -11.21 36.79
N ALA A 21 -26.47 -11.29 35.48
CA ALA A 21 -27.69 -11.46 34.69
C ALA A 21 -28.42 -12.78 34.92
N SER A 22 -27.70 -13.81 35.39
CA SER A 22 -28.24 -15.13 35.72
C SER A 22 -28.73 -15.26 37.20
N GLU A 23 -28.32 -14.34 38.08
CA GLU A 23 -28.70 -14.37 39.50
C GLU A 23 -30.08 -13.73 39.74
N LYS A 24 -30.73 -14.15 40.83
CA LYS A 24 -31.99 -13.56 41.29
C LYS A 24 -31.78 -12.09 41.62
N ASP A 25 -32.68 -11.25 41.18
CA ASP A 25 -32.62 -9.78 41.31
C ASP A 25 -31.39 -9.14 40.63
N GLN A 26 -30.67 -9.89 39.75
CA GLN A 26 -29.46 -9.44 39.02
C GLN A 26 -28.39 -8.86 39.96
N MET A 27 -28.23 -9.48 41.17
CA MET A 27 -27.36 -9.00 42.20
C MET A 27 -26.62 -10.17 42.89
N ALA A 28 -25.35 -9.96 43.20
CA ALA A 28 -24.54 -10.92 43.95
C ALA A 28 -23.52 -10.25 44.86
N GLU A 29 -23.11 -10.94 45.93
CA GLU A 29 -22.04 -10.48 46.82
C GLU A 29 -20.68 -10.54 46.11
N VAL A 30 -19.84 -9.52 46.31
CA VAL A 30 -18.48 -9.43 45.73
C VAL A 30 -17.65 -10.71 46.02
N PRO A 31 -17.61 -11.27 47.25
CA PRO A 31 -16.86 -12.49 47.47
C PRO A 31 -17.42 -13.74 46.79
N VAL A 32 -18.73 -13.79 46.54
CA VAL A 32 -19.34 -14.88 45.76
C VAL A 32 -18.91 -14.82 44.31
N ILE A 33 -18.90 -13.61 43.72
CA ILE A 33 -18.40 -13.36 42.37
C ILE A 33 -16.92 -13.75 42.29
N ALA A 34 -16.10 -13.27 43.22
CA ALA A 34 -14.68 -13.56 43.31
C ALA A 34 -14.39 -15.08 43.35
N SER A 35 -15.10 -15.81 44.20
CA SER A 35 -14.95 -17.27 44.35
C SER A 35 -15.35 -18.02 43.06
N LYS A 36 -16.47 -17.62 42.41
CA LYS A 36 -16.94 -18.28 41.19
C LYS A 36 -16.02 -18.01 39.97
N LEU A 37 -15.43 -16.81 39.89
CA LEU A 37 -14.59 -16.41 38.79
C LEU A 37 -13.09 -16.64 39.01
N GLY A 38 -12.71 -17.12 40.20
CA GLY A 38 -11.31 -17.41 40.56
C GLY A 38 -10.41 -16.17 40.59
N ILE A 39 -10.96 -15.01 40.99
CA ILE A 39 -10.24 -13.75 41.13
C ILE A 39 -10.36 -13.19 42.54
N ASP A 40 -9.51 -12.23 42.91
CA ASP A 40 -9.55 -11.62 44.24
C ASP A 40 -10.77 -10.69 44.38
N SER A 41 -11.34 -10.64 45.61
CA SER A 41 -12.45 -9.73 45.92
C SER A 41 -12.11 -8.25 45.69
N ALA A 42 -10.87 -7.86 45.97
CA ALA A 42 -10.41 -6.49 45.70
C ALA A 42 -10.43 -6.17 44.19
N GLN A 43 -10.10 -7.14 43.33
CA GLN A 43 -10.18 -6.99 41.89
C GLN A 43 -11.64 -6.87 41.42
N VAL A 44 -12.57 -7.70 41.97
CA VAL A 44 -14.00 -7.57 41.63
C VAL A 44 -14.54 -6.20 42.05
N GLU A 45 -14.12 -5.69 43.20
CA GLU A 45 -14.55 -4.39 43.70
C GLU A 45 -14.01 -3.24 42.86
N ARG A 46 -12.74 -3.35 42.39
CA ARG A 46 -12.14 -2.39 41.43
C ARG A 46 -12.88 -2.38 40.10
N LEU A 47 -13.05 -3.53 39.46
CA LEU A 47 -13.82 -3.66 38.21
C LEU A 47 -15.27 -3.19 38.43
N GLY A 48 -15.86 -3.46 39.59
CA GLY A 48 -17.19 -2.97 39.94
C GLY A 48 -17.30 -1.46 40.00
N LYS A 49 -16.27 -0.75 40.47
CA LYS A 49 -16.20 0.73 40.47
C LYS A 49 -16.09 1.27 39.03
N GLU A 50 -15.23 0.67 38.21
CA GLU A 50 -15.11 1.04 36.80
C GLU A 50 -16.44 0.84 36.05
N MET A 51 -17.04 -0.34 36.20
CA MET A 51 -18.35 -0.66 35.60
C MET A 51 -19.48 0.23 36.14
N GLN A 52 -19.40 0.70 37.39
CA GLN A 52 -20.33 1.68 37.93
C GLN A 52 -20.15 3.05 37.29
N GLY A 53 -18.91 3.49 37.04
CA GLY A 53 -18.61 4.70 36.28
C GLY A 53 -19.22 4.68 34.89
N MET A 54 -19.25 3.52 34.24
CA MET A 54 -19.88 3.29 32.93
C MET A 54 -21.41 3.14 32.98
N GLY A 55 -22.01 3.10 34.17
CA GLY A 55 -23.46 2.90 34.36
C GLY A 55 -23.96 1.48 34.07
N VAL A 56 -23.08 0.49 34.01
CA VAL A 56 -23.39 -0.92 33.73
C VAL A 56 -23.84 -1.64 34.96
N VAL A 57 -23.18 -1.40 36.08
CA VAL A 57 -23.52 -1.98 37.39
C VAL A 57 -23.66 -0.90 38.45
N GLU A 58 -24.16 -1.31 39.62
CA GLU A 58 -24.16 -0.52 40.86
C GLU A 58 -23.44 -1.29 41.95
N LEU A 59 -22.42 -0.67 42.55
CA LEU A 59 -21.71 -1.22 43.69
C LEU A 59 -22.36 -0.69 44.97
N ILE A 60 -22.96 -1.58 45.75
CA ILE A 60 -23.75 -1.27 46.95
C ILE A 60 -22.93 -1.67 48.17
N TYR A 61 -22.58 -0.68 48.99
CA TYR A 61 -21.95 -0.90 50.30
C TYR A 61 -23.03 -0.89 51.37
N PRO A 62 -23.20 -2.01 52.08
CA PRO A 62 -24.20 -2.08 53.16
C PRO A 62 -23.77 -1.21 54.33
N MET A 63 -24.76 -0.63 55.04
CA MET A 63 -24.51 0.19 56.22
C MET A 63 -23.97 -0.63 57.44
N ASN A 64 -24.12 -1.93 57.39
CA ASN A 64 -23.67 -2.81 58.46
C ASN A 64 -22.31 -3.43 58.14
N ILE A 65 -21.31 -3.25 59.01
CA ILE A 65 -19.92 -3.72 58.86
C ILE A 65 -19.81 -5.25 58.68
N MET A 66 -20.83 -6.00 59.08
CA MET A 66 -20.87 -7.46 58.92
C MET A 66 -21.39 -7.92 57.54
N GLN A 67 -21.96 -7.05 56.75
CA GLN A 67 -22.44 -7.37 55.42
C GLN A 67 -21.40 -7.00 54.36
N LYS A 68 -21.29 -7.82 53.33
CA LYS A 68 -20.31 -7.67 52.28
C LYS A 68 -20.85 -6.78 51.13
N PRO A 69 -19.99 -6.09 50.38
CA PRO A 69 -20.46 -5.30 49.24
C PRO A 69 -21.10 -6.20 48.16
N HIS A 70 -22.09 -5.64 47.46
CA HIS A 70 -22.83 -6.30 46.39
C HIS A 70 -22.68 -5.55 45.09
N LEU A 71 -22.66 -6.29 43.97
CA LEU A 71 -22.80 -5.76 42.64
C LEU A 71 -24.20 -6.06 42.10
N LYS A 72 -24.86 -5.05 41.53
CA LYS A 72 -26.17 -5.17 40.88
C LYS A 72 -26.08 -4.72 39.44
N LEU A 73 -26.51 -5.55 38.49
CA LEU A 73 -26.56 -5.22 37.09
C LEU A 73 -27.66 -4.16 36.85
N LYS A 74 -27.30 -3.01 36.21
CA LYS A 74 -28.24 -1.94 35.83
C LYS A 74 -28.68 -2.04 34.39
N LYS A 75 -27.76 -2.42 33.49
CA LYS A 75 -28.00 -2.46 32.05
C LYS A 75 -27.57 -3.80 31.48
N LYS A 76 -28.52 -4.54 30.97
CA LYS A 76 -28.23 -5.77 30.21
C LYS A 76 -27.88 -5.39 28.78
N LEU A 77 -26.66 -5.78 28.36
CA LEU A 77 -26.19 -5.63 27.00
C LEU A 77 -26.30 -6.97 26.28
N GLU A 78 -26.67 -6.95 25.02
CA GLU A 78 -26.71 -8.13 24.17
C GLU A 78 -25.53 -8.11 23.21
N ALA A 79 -24.93 -9.26 22.99
CA ALA A 79 -23.87 -9.38 21.99
C ALA A 79 -24.44 -9.09 20.60
N GLU A 80 -23.71 -8.34 19.81
CA GLU A 80 -24.07 -8.05 18.43
C GLU A 80 -24.04 -9.36 17.62
N LYS A 81 -25.20 -9.77 17.12
CA LYS A 81 -25.32 -10.95 16.27
C LYS A 81 -24.91 -10.58 14.84
N ILE A 82 -23.63 -10.67 14.57
CA ILE A 82 -23.13 -10.52 13.20
C ILE A 82 -23.25 -11.88 12.52
N SER A 83 -24.22 -12.02 11.61
CA SER A 83 -24.36 -13.19 10.76
C SER A 83 -23.40 -13.09 9.58
N GLU A 84 -22.62 -14.13 9.34
CA GLU A 84 -21.85 -14.22 8.10
C GLU A 84 -22.82 -14.26 6.89
N PRO A 85 -22.51 -13.53 5.80
CA PRO A 85 -23.36 -13.57 4.62
C PRO A 85 -23.33 -14.96 3.98
N GLU A 86 -24.47 -15.42 3.49
CA GLU A 86 -24.58 -16.66 2.74
C GLU A 86 -23.99 -16.47 1.33
N GLY A 87 -22.90 -17.18 1.02
CA GLY A 87 -22.22 -17.10 -0.26
C GLY A 87 -21.14 -18.17 -0.43
N ASN A 88 -20.63 -18.31 -1.65
CA ASN A 88 -19.51 -19.20 -1.94
C ASN A 88 -18.19 -18.47 -1.69
N VAL A 89 -17.31 -19.02 -0.86
CA VAL A 89 -15.98 -18.49 -0.62
C VAL A 89 -15.08 -18.79 -1.83
N ILE A 90 -14.58 -17.72 -2.46
CA ILE A 90 -13.63 -17.80 -3.59
C ILE A 90 -12.20 -17.91 -3.07
N GLU A 91 -11.86 -17.08 -2.08
CA GLU A 91 -10.51 -17.00 -1.50
C GLU A 91 -10.60 -16.65 -0.02
N ARG A 92 -9.67 -17.18 0.78
CA ARG A 92 -9.58 -16.89 2.21
C ARG A 92 -8.12 -16.73 2.60
N TYR A 93 -7.83 -15.69 3.40
CA TYR A 93 -6.50 -15.44 3.96
C TYR A 93 -6.58 -14.65 5.26
N LYS A 94 -5.48 -14.60 6.01
CA LYS A 94 -5.37 -13.82 7.24
C LYS A 94 -4.56 -12.56 7.00
N ILE A 95 -4.95 -11.49 7.68
CA ILE A 95 -4.19 -10.26 7.79
C ILE A 95 -3.97 -9.95 9.26
N GLU A 96 -2.87 -9.28 9.57
CA GLU A 96 -2.54 -8.88 10.92
C GLU A 96 -1.90 -7.49 10.92
N VAL A 97 -2.31 -6.64 11.85
CA VAL A 97 -1.72 -5.32 12.07
C VAL A 97 -1.81 -4.95 13.55
N ASN A 98 -0.68 -4.52 14.13
CA ASN A 98 -0.59 -4.10 15.53
C ASN A 98 -1.20 -5.13 16.50
N HIS A 99 -0.87 -6.42 16.33
CA HIS A 99 -1.39 -7.56 17.10
C HIS A 99 -2.91 -7.82 16.95
N VAL A 100 -3.58 -7.14 16.04
CA VAL A 100 -4.98 -7.43 15.68
C VAL A 100 -4.99 -8.29 14.43
N SER A 101 -5.48 -9.51 14.57
CA SER A 101 -5.59 -10.48 13.48
C SER A 101 -7.03 -10.54 12.96
N SER A 102 -7.20 -10.61 11.64
CA SER A 102 -8.50 -10.75 10.98
C SER A 102 -8.45 -11.76 9.85
N CYS A 103 -9.57 -12.43 9.64
CA CYS A 103 -9.75 -13.30 8.48
C CYS A 103 -10.48 -12.54 7.37
N VAL A 104 -9.89 -12.53 6.18
CA VAL A 104 -10.51 -11.99 4.97
C VAL A 104 -11.08 -13.14 4.16
N CYS A 105 -12.32 -12.98 3.71
CA CYS A 105 -13.01 -13.92 2.81
C CYS A 105 -13.54 -13.16 1.59
N ILE A 106 -13.10 -13.52 0.42
CA ILE A 106 -13.69 -13.05 -0.84
C ILE A 106 -14.85 -14.00 -1.17
N MET A 107 -16.06 -13.47 -1.23
CA MET A 107 -17.29 -14.27 -1.32
C MET A 107 -18.12 -13.90 -2.54
N ASP A 108 -18.58 -14.91 -3.28
CA ASP A 108 -19.58 -14.72 -4.32
C ASP A 108 -20.98 -14.84 -3.71
N ILE A 109 -21.72 -13.74 -3.75
CA ILE A 109 -23.07 -13.63 -3.19
C ILE A 109 -24.07 -13.50 -4.34
N LYS A 110 -25.04 -14.40 -4.40
CA LYS A 110 -26.03 -14.50 -5.50
C LYS A 110 -26.79 -13.20 -5.84
N LYS A 111 -26.90 -12.26 -4.90
CA LYS A 111 -27.61 -10.99 -5.09
C LYS A 111 -26.70 -9.81 -5.47
N GLU A 112 -25.38 -9.97 -5.38
CA GLU A 112 -24.42 -8.94 -5.71
C GLU A 112 -23.84 -9.17 -7.10
N SER A 113 -23.62 -8.08 -7.85
CA SER A 113 -23.01 -8.16 -9.18
C SER A 113 -21.49 -8.36 -9.16
N ARG A 114 -20.87 -8.21 -7.98
CA ARG A 114 -19.45 -8.39 -7.75
C ARG A 114 -19.22 -9.15 -6.44
N PRO A 115 -18.06 -9.83 -6.29
CA PRO A 115 -17.72 -10.45 -5.02
C PRO A 115 -17.74 -9.47 -3.86
N LEU A 116 -18.07 -9.95 -2.68
CA LEU A 116 -17.98 -9.22 -1.42
C LEU A 116 -16.61 -9.45 -0.78
N TYR A 117 -15.98 -8.40 -0.34
CA TYR A 117 -14.81 -8.45 0.54
C TYR A 117 -15.30 -8.48 2.00
N TYR A 118 -15.37 -9.67 2.56
CA TYR A 118 -15.78 -9.86 3.93
C TYR A 118 -14.57 -9.95 4.84
N ILE A 119 -14.49 -9.05 5.83
CA ILE A 119 -13.46 -9.05 6.85
C ILE A 119 -14.09 -9.32 8.21
N ALA A 120 -13.46 -10.20 8.99
CA ALA A 120 -13.92 -10.60 10.31
C ALA A 120 -12.91 -10.16 11.39
N PRO A 121 -12.95 -8.87 11.84
CA PRO A 121 -12.15 -8.44 12.97
C PRO A 121 -12.57 -9.16 14.25
N PRO A 122 -11.71 -9.23 15.28
CA PRO A 122 -12.07 -9.80 16.58
C PRO A 122 -13.33 -9.13 17.12
N LEU A 123 -14.27 -9.93 17.62
CA LEU A 123 -15.45 -9.41 18.30
C LEU A 123 -15.13 -9.23 19.78
N LEU A 124 -15.53 -8.10 20.32
CA LEU A 124 -15.46 -7.86 21.76
C LEU A 124 -16.77 -8.28 22.41
N GLY A 125 -16.68 -8.85 23.61
CA GLY A 125 -17.85 -9.04 24.45
C GLY A 125 -18.58 -7.71 24.70
N PRO A 126 -19.91 -7.70 24.86
CA PRO A 126 -20.69 -6.46 24.92
C PRO A 126 -20.26 -5.55 26.06
N TYR A 127 -19.87 -6.11 27.19
CA TYR A 127 -19.38 -5.35 28.33
C TYR A 127 -17.89 -5.02 28.21
N THR A 128 -17.09 -5.90 27.62
CA THR A 128 -15.70 -5.59 27.23
C THR A 128 -15.65 -4.40 26.30
N GLN A 129 -16.58 -4.26 25.34
CA GLN A 129 -16.63 -3.13 24.44
C GLN A 129 -16.82 -1.80 25.17
N VAL A 130 -17.77 -1.73 26.10
CA VAL A 130 -18.02 -0.52 26.93
C VAL A 130 -16.81 -0.23 27.84
N PHE A 131 -16.19 -1.29 28.39
CA PHE A 131 -14.96 -1.15 29.18
C PHE A 131 -13.82 -0.54 28.35
N MET A 132 -13.65 -0.99 27.11
CA MET A 132 -12.62 -0.46 26.21
C MET A 132 -12.85 1.02 25.86
N GLU A 133 -14.09 1.48 25.78
CA GLU A 133 -14.42 2.90 25.61
C GLU A 133 -13.99 3.73 26.83
N HIS A 134 -14.20 3.20 28.02
CA HIS A 134 -13.76 3.85 29.26
C HIS A 134 -12.22 3.93 29.35
N VAL A 135 -11.53 2.83 29.08
CA VAL A 135 -10.06 2.81 29.02
C VAL A 135 -9.52 3.80 27.99
N ARG A 136 -10.18 3.91 26.83
CA ARG A 136 -9.85 4.90 25.80
C ARG A 136 -9.93 6.34 26.35
N ASP A 137 -11.02 6.66 27.05
CA ASP A 137 -11.26 8.00 27.56
C ASP A 137 -10.25 8.37 28.68
N ASP A 138 -9.82 7.41 29.47
CA ASP A 138 -8.78 7.60 30.47
C ASP A 138 -7.39 7.73 29.84
N LEU A 139 -7.06 6.90 28.86
CA LEU A 139 -5.82 7.05 28.08
C LEU A 139 -5.73 8.42 27.40
N ALA A 140 -6.85 8.93 26.89
CA ALA A 140 -6.89 10.26 26.26
C ALA A 140 -6.55 11.41 27.25
N LYS A 141 -6.78 11.23 28.55
CA LYS A 141 -6.39 12.19 29.60
C LYS A 141 -4.91 12.10 29.96
N ILE A 142 -4.35 10.87 29.89
CA ILE A 142 -2.97 10.57 30.32
C ILE A 142 -1.98 10.86 29.19
N ILE A 143 -2.32 10.51 27.94
CA ILE A 143 -1.43 10.64 26.80
C ILE A 143 -1.49 12.08 26.28
N THR A 144 -0.54 12.90 26.69
CA THR A 144 -0.36 14.25 26.12
C THR A 144 0.57 14.15 24.92
N ILE A 145 0.05 14.43 23.72
CA ILE A 145 0.87 14.53 22.50
C ILE A 145 1.12 16.01 22.22
N GLN A 146 2.39 16.38 22.05
CA GLN A 146 2.75 17.73 21.63
C GLN A 146 2.47 17.88 20.13
N GLY A 147 1.98 19.05 19.70
CA GLY A 147 1.66 19.31 18.29
C GLY A 147 2.83 19.06 17.32
N GLU A 148 4.08 19.22 17.81
CA GLU A 148 5.29 18.93 17.05
C GLU A 148 5.52 17.42 16.82
N GLU A 149 5.04 16.56 17.71
CA GLU A 149 5.16 15.09 17.57
C GLU A 149 4.18 14.55 16.49
N ILE A 150 3.06 15.25 16.27
CA ILE A 150 2.07 14.87 15.25
C ILE A 150 2.53 15.29 13.84
N SER A 151 3.32 16.35 13.73
CA SER A 151 3.73 16.90 12.43
C SER A 151 5.05 16.34 11.91
N ASP A 152 5.87 15.69 12.75
CA ASP A 152 7.13 15.05 12.32
C ASP A 152 6.92 13.58 11.93
N SER A 153 6.90 13.31 10.62
CA SER A 153 6.73 11.95 10.08
C SER A 153 7.73 10.92 10.60
N ARG A 154 8.92 11.37 11.06
CA ARG A 154 9.96 10.49 11.60
C ARG A 154 9.62 9.95 12.99
N LYS A 155 8.76 10.67 13.72
CA LYS A 155 8.33 10.32 15.08
C LYS A 155 7.05 9.49 15.12
N PHE A 156 6.37 9.26 13.99
CA PHE A 156 5.10 8.52 13.99
C PHE A 156 5.22 7.11 14.55
N GLY A 157 6.33 6.42 14.28
CA GLY A 157 6.62 5.11 14.86
C GLY A 157 6.72 5.17 16.39
N GLU A 158 7.50 6.10 16.90
CA GLU A 158 7.71 6.29 18.35
C GLU A 158 6.41 6.68 19.07
N VAL A 159 5.60 7.56 18.48
CA VAL A 159 4.30 7.96 19.03
C VAL A 159 3.34 6.80 19.05
N ARG A 160 3.28 6.02 17.98
CA ARG A 160 2.46 4.80 17.90
C ARG A 160 2.87 3.79 18.97
N ASP A 161 4.16 3.54 19.13
CA ASP A 161 4.69 2.57 20.08
C ASP A 161 4.45 3.05 21.54
N LYS A 162 4.51 4.37 21.78
CA LYS A 162 4.14 4.98 23.07
C LYS A 162 2.65 4.77 23.39
N PHE A 163 1.76 4.96 22.40
CA PHE A 163 0.33 4.69 22.57
C PHE A 163 0.06 3.22 22.89
N TYR A 164 0.63 2.32 22.10
CA TYR A 164 0.47 0.89 22.31
C TYR A 164 0.98 0.46 23.69
N GLY A 165 2.17 0.91 24.08
CA GLY A 165 2.74 0.61 25.38
C GLY A 165 1.89 1.14 26.53
N SER A 166 1.35 2.36 26.43
CA SER A 166 0.45 2.93 27.44
C SER A 166 -0.85 2.14 27.55
N ALA A 167 -1.46 1.77 26.40
CA ALA A 167 -2.67 0.96 26.36
C ALA A 167 -2.44 -0.44 26.96
N PHE A 168 -1.34 -1.09 26.59
CA PHE A 168 -0.97 -2.41 27.11
C PHE A 168 -0.74 -2.38 28.63
N ASN A 169 -0.04 -1.36 29.15
CA ASN A 169 0.22 -1.22 30.57
C ASN A 169 -1.08 -1.00 31.36
N GLN A 170 -1.96 -0.09 30.90
CA GLN A 170 -3.24 0.16 31.54
C GLN A 170 -4.12 -1.09 31.57
N LEU A 171 -4.22 -1.82 30.44
CA LEU A 171 -4.93 -3.09 30.37
C LEU A 171 -4.31 -4.14 31.30
N SER A 172 -2.99 -4.13 31.50
CA SER A 172 -2.31 -5.04 32.44
C SER A 172 -2.64 -4.75 33.90
N GLU A 173 -2.82 -3.47 34.23
CA GLU A 173 -3.25 -3.04 35.57
C GLU A 173 -4.72 -3.35 35.80
N GLU A 174 -5.60 -3.07 34.84
CA GLU A 174 -7.05 -3.26 34.98
C GLU A 174 -7.47 -4.71 34.87
N LEU A 175 -6.84 -5.50 34.00
CA LEU A 175 -7.17 -6.89 33.69
C LEU A 175 -5.95 -7.81 33.86
N PRO A 176 -5.38 -7.94 35.09
CA PRO A 176 -4.14 -8.69 35.34
C PRO A 176 -4.24 -10.17 34.99
N ASN A 177 -5.44 -10.75 35.03
CA ASN A 177 -5.69 -12.17 34.75
C ASN A 177 -6.03 -12.44 33.26
N LEU A 178 -5.98 -11.42 32.42
CA LEU A 178 -6.22 -11.61 30.99
C LEU A 178 -4.98 -12.22 30.34
N GLU A 179 -5.19 -13.19 29.47
CA GLU A 179 -4.15 -13.81 28.65
C GLU A 179 -3.39 -12.75 27.82
N GLU A 180 -2.06 -12.88 27.74
CA GLU A 180 -1.18 -11.87 27.12
C GLU A 180 -1.57 -11.59 25.66
N GLY A 181 -1.82 -12.62 24.84
CA GLY A 181 -2.23 -12.45 23.45
C GLY A 181 -3.56 -11.69 23.29
N LYS A 182 -4.53 -11.92 24.19
CA LYS A 182 -5.78 -11.14 24.19
C LYS A 182 -5.56 -9.69 24.61
N ARG A 183 -4.65 -9.47 25.56
CA ARG A 183 -4.26 -8.13 26.01
C ARG A 183 -3.57 -7.35 24.91
N GLU A 184 -2.65 -7.99 24.16
CA GLU A 184 -2.01 -7.42 22.97
C GLU A 184 -3.04 -7.03 21.92
N THR A 185 -3.99 -7.91 21.63
CA THR A 185 -5.07 -7.61 20.68
C THR A 185 -5.95 -6.44 21.14
N LEU A 186 -6.33 -6.38 22.42
CA LEU A 186 -7.11 -5.25 22.94
C LEU A 186 -6.31 -3.93 22.89
N ALA A 187 -5.01 -3.95 23.22
CA ALA A 187 -4.13 -2.79 23.09
C ALA A 187 -4.03 -2.34 21.62
N GLY A 188 -3.95 -3.26 20.68
CA GLY A 188 -3.99 -2.97 19.23
C GLY A 188 -5.30 -2.35 18.78
N VAL A 189 -6.44 -2.83 19.27
CA VAL A 189 -7.77 -2.24 18.99
C VAL A 189 -7.86 -0.81 19.53
N LEU A 190 -7.35 -0.54 20.74
CA LEU A 190 -7.28 0.83 21.29
C LEU A 190 -6.39 1.72 20.42
N LEU A 191 -5.24 1.23 20.00
CA LEU A 191 -4.34 1.95 19.12
C LEU A 191 -5.05 2.34 17.81
N HIS A 192 -5.77 1.40 17.17
CA HIS A 192 -6.51 1.67 15.93
C HIS A 192 -7.58 2.76 16.12
N ARG A 193 -8.32 2.74 17.25
CA ARG A 193 -9.39 3.69 17.53
C ARG A 193 -8.89 5.08 17.96
N MET A 194 -7.74 5.16 18.66
CA MET A 194 -7.24 6.41 19.21
C MET A 194 -6.28 7.14 18.28
N TYR A 195 -5.37 6.40 17.65
CA TYR A 195 -4.30 6.95 16.82
C TYR A 195 -4.46 6.63 15.34
N GLY A 196 -5.06 5.50 15.03
CA GLY A 196 -5.34 5.00 13.68
C GLY A 196 -6.68 5.50 13.12
N LEU A 197 -7.14 4.80 12.08
CA LEU A 197 -8.41 5.04 11.38
C LEU A 197 -9.46 3.96 11.72
N GLY A 198 -9.44 3.44 12.95
CA GLY A 198 -10.37 2.39 13.39
C GLY A 198 -10.24 1.12 12.54
N ASP A 199 -11.38 0.59 12.08
CA ASP A 199 -11.42 -0.62 11.26
C ASP A 199 -10.80 -0.45 9.86
N ILE A 200 -10.63 0.78 9.39
CA ILE A 200 -9.91 1.07 8.14
C ILE A 200 -8.45 0.62 8.24
N GLU A 201 -7.83 0.62 9.42
CA GLU A 201 -6.44 0.13 9.63
C GLU A 201 -6.28 -1.32 9.16
N MET A 202 -7.30 -2.16 9.37
CA MET A 202 -7.28 -3.54 8.91
C MET A 202 -7.28 -3.63 7.38
N LEU A 203 -8.07 -2.78 6.70
CA LEU A 203 -8.06 -2.69 5.24
C LEU A 203 -6.72 -2.15 4.72
N MET A 204 -6.13 -1.19 5.45
CA MET A 204 -4.81 -0.63 5.13
C MET A 204 -3.67 -1.62 5.37
N ALA A 205 -3.88 -2.72 6.06
CA ALA A 205 -2.89 -3.77 6.26
C ALA A 205 -2.89 -4.83 5.15
N ASP A 206 -3.96 -4.93 4.37
CA ASP A 206 -4.08 -5.94 3.32
C ASP A 206 -3.32 -5.54 2.05
N ASP A 207 -2.22 -6.22 1.74
CA ASP A 207 -1.39 -5.96 0.55
C ASP A 207 -2.06 -6.24 -0.80
N TRP A 208 -3.21 -6.90 -0.80
CA TRP A 208 -4.01 -7.09 -2.01
C TRP A 208 -4.88 -5.89 -2.36
N LEU A 209 -5.06 -4.94 -1.43
CA LEU A 209 -5.85 -3.74 -1.68
C LEU A 209 -4.98 -2.60 -2.23
N GLU A 210 -5.42 -1.99 -3.32
CA GLU A 210 -4.81 -0.79 -3.93
C GLU A 210 -5.50 0.49 -3.49
N GLU A 211 -6.81 0.41 -3.17
CA GLU A 211 -7.60 1.59 -2.80
C GLU A 211 -8.68 1.24 -1.79
N VAL A 212 -8.91 2.14 -0.84
CA VAL A 212 -10.00 2.08 0.15
C VAL A 212 -10.83 3.36 -0.01
N ALA A 213 -12.12 3.22 -0.23
CA ALA A 213 -13.03 4.34 -0.47
C ALA A 213 -14.24 4.30 0.47
N VAL A 214 -14.43 5.39 1.22
CA VAL A 214 -15.60 5.68 2.04
C VAL A 214 -16.45 6.71 1.29
N ASN A 215 -17.70 6.39 1.01
CA ASN A 215 -18.60 7.21 0.21
C ASN A 215 -19.85 7.64 1.03
N GLY A 216 -19.63 8.17 2.22
CA GLY A 216 -20.68 8.50 3.19
C GLY A 216 -20.93 7.38 4.20
N SER A 217 -21.58 7.70 5.31
CA SER A 217 -21.90 6.75 6.39
C SER A 217 -23.04 5.78 6.03
N SER A 218 -23.86 6.13 5.04
CA SER A 218 -24.98 5.29 4.56
C SER A 218 -24.51 4.06 3.77
N GLU A 219 -23.32 4.12 3.16
CA GLU A 219 -22.80 3.09 2.29
C GLU A 219 -21.68 2.28 2.97
N PRO A 220 -21.51 0.99 2.63
CA PRO A 220 -20.36 0.22 3.09
C PRO A 220 -19.08 0.74 2.46
N ILE A 221 -17.96 0.58 3.18
CA ILE A 221 -16.63 0.89 2.65
C ILE A 221 -16.39 0.05 1.40
N SER A 222 -15.89 0.67 0.36
CA SER A 222 -15.52 0.00 -0.90
C SER A 222 -14.01 -0.14 -1.00
N VAL A 223 -13.53 -1.25 -1.58
CA VAL A 223 -12.11 -1.52 -1.76
C VAL A 223 -11.81 -1.90 -3.20
N TYR A 224 -10.63 -1.54 -3.68
CA TYR A 224 -10.11 -2.01 -4.95
C TYR A 224 -9.05 -3.08 -4.71
N HIS A 225 -9.40 -4.32 -5.02
CA HIS A 225 -8.52 -5.47 -4.87
C HIS A 225 -7.77 -5.75 -6.18
N ARG A 226 -6.47 -6.04 -6.11
CA ARG A 226 -5.59 -6.25 -7.29
C ARG A 226 -6.11 -7.33 -8.25
N LYS A 227 -6.77 -8.37 -7.73
CA LYS A 227 -7.24 -9.53 -8.49
C LYS A 227 -8.72 -9.44 -8.87
N PHE A 228 -9.55 -8.84 -8.02
CA PHE A 228 -11.02 -8.84 -8.18
C PHE A 228 -11.61 -7.47 -8.54
N GLY A 229 -10.79 -6.41 -8.57
CA GLY A 229 -11.25 -5.05 -8.83
C GLY A 229 -12.08 -4.46 -7.68
N TRP A 230 -13.03 -3.58 -7.99
CA TRP A 230 -13.89 -2.95 -6.98
C TRP A 230 -14.85 -3.94 -6.32
N MET A 231 -14.86 -3.95 -5.00
CA MET A 231 -15.74 -4.77 -4.15
C MET A 231 -16.30 -3.92 -3.00
N LYS A 232 -17.49 -4.27 -2.54
CA LYS A 232 -18.02 -3.78 -1.27
C LYS A 232 -17.40 -4.58 -0.12
N THR A 233 -17.27 -3.96 1.05
CA THR A 233 -16.93 -4.65 2.28
C THR A 233 -18.18 -4.84 3.17
N ASN A 234 -18.03 -5.57 4.25
CA ASN A 234 -19.02 -5.61 5.33
C ASN A 234 -18.84 -4.49 6.37
N LEU A 235 -17.80 -3.66 6.22
CA LEU A 235 -17.53 -2.55 7.13
C LEU A 235 -18.29 -1.29 6.70
N ARG A 236 -18.73 -0.53 7.71
CA ARG A 236 -19.39 0.77 7.53
C ARG A 236 -18.96 1.68 8.68
N LEU A 237 -18.80 2.96 8.40
CA LEU A 237 -18.65 3.96 9.45
C LEU A 237 -20.02 4.38 9.98
N GLU A 238 -20.08 4.62 11.28
CA GLU A 238 -21.36 4.81 11.98
C GLU A 238 -22.01 6.16 11.69
N SER A 239 -21.20 7.19 11.41
CA SER A 239 -21.69 8.56 11.23
C SER A 239 -20.84 9.40 10.30
N GLU A 240 -21.43 10.48 9.78
CA GLU A 240 -20.69 11.51 9.02
C GLU A 240 -19.64 12.23 9.88
N GLU A 241 -19.87 12.31 11.20
CA GLU A 241 -18.93 12.89 12.15
C GLU A 241 -17.67 12.01 12.29
N GLU A 242 -17.83 10.70 12.29
CA GLU A 242 -16.70 9.77 12.31
C GLU A 242 -15.83 9.92 11.04
N ILE A 243 -16.48 10.03 9.86
CA ILE A 243 -15.77 10.28 8.59
C ILE A 243 -15.03 11.62 8.65
N TYR A 244 -15.66 12.66 9.18
CA TYR A 244 -15.02 13.96 9.38
C TYR A 244 -13.81 13.87 10.31
N ASN A 245 -13.93 13.14 11.42
CA ASN A 245 -12.86 12.98 12.40
C ASN A 245 -11.65 12.25 11.81
N TYR A 246 -11.86 11.18 11.05
CA TYR A 246 -10.77 10.49 10.32
C TYR A 246 -10.15 11.38 9.24
N SER A 247 -10.97 12.09 8.47
CA SER A 247 -10.49 13.03 7.45
C SER A 247 -9.63 14.15 8.06
N SER A 248 -10.07 14.71 9.19
CA SER A 248 -9.35 15.75 9.93
C SER A 248 -8.06 15.21 10.55
N GLN A 249 -8.06 13.96 11.02
CA GLN A 249 -6.86 13.30 11.55
C GLN A 249 -5.82 13.07 10.43
N ILE A 250 -6.25 12.62 9.24
CA ILE A 250 -5.41 12.51 8.05
C ILE A 250 -4.81 13.87 7.69
N GLY A 251 -5.65 14.91 7.68
CA GLY A 251 -5.21 16.29 7.40
C GLY A 251 -4.14 16.75 8.36
N ARG A 252 -4.38 16.61 9.67
CA ARG A 252 -3.41 17.00 10.72
C ARG A 252 -2.07 16.26 10.57
N LYS A 253 -2.09 14.95 10.33
CA LYS A 253 -0.87 14.14 10.08
C LYS A 253 -0.11 14.61 8.84
N ALA A 254 -0.80 15.19 7.85
CA ALA A 254 -0.20 15.74 6.64
C ALA A 254 0.12 17.25 6.73
N GLY A 255 -0.05 17.86 7.91
CA GLY A 255 0.14 19.32 8.10
C GLY A 255 -0.89 20.17 7.35
N ARG A 256 -2.11 19.65 7.16
CA ARG A 256 -3.21 20.31 6.45
C ARG A 256 -4.46 20.39 7.31
N GLU A 257 -5.21 21.44 7.11
CA GLU A 257 -6.49 21.64 7.78
C GLU A 257 -7.64 21.30 6.80
N LEU A 258 -8.65 20.58 7.30
CA LEU A 258 -9.87 20.26 6.59
C LEU A 258 -11.04 20.89 7.36
N THR A 259 -11.72 21.85 6.74
CA THR A 259 -12.83 22.60 7.33
C THR A 259 -13.94 22.82 6.31
N LEU A 260 -15.08 23.34 6.73
CA LEU A 260 -16.16 23.72 5.80
C LEU A 260 -15.75 24.83 4.82
N LEU A 261 -14.76 25.65 5.17
CA LEU A 261 -14.20 26.69 4.27
C LEU A 261 -13.14 26.11 3.33
N SER A 262 -12.46 25.04 3.75
CA SER A 262 -11.50 24.28 2.92
C SER A 262 -11.92 22.80 2.92
N PRO A 263 -13.00 22.44 2.19
CA PRO A 263 -13.66 21.14 2.32
C PRO A 263 -13.01 20.02 1.50
N ILE A 264 -11.86 20.27 0.87
CA ILE A 264 -11.12 19.32 0.07
C ILE A 264 -9.74 19.11 0.67
N LEU A 265 -9.43 17.85 0.99
CA LEU A 265 -8.11 17.41 1.42
C LEU A 265 -7.47 16.56 0.32
N ASP A 266 -6.25 16.87 -0.05
CA ASP A 266 -5.36 16.02 -0.83
C ASP A 266 -4.03 15.92 -0.07
N ALA A 267 -3.74 14.76 0.48
CA ALA A 267 -2.66 14.58 1.45
C ALA A 267 -1.84 13.32 1.15
N HIS A 268 -0.55 13.40 1.46
CA HIS A 268 0.36 12.26 1.44
C HIS A 268 0.62 11.82 2.88
N LEU A 269 0.35 10.56 3.16
CA LEU A 269 0.63 9.97 4.46
C LEU A 269 2.12 9.60 4.55
N SER A 270 2.64 9.54 5.77
CA SER A 270 4.03 9.12 6.02
C SER A 270 4.32 7.68 5.57
N THR A 271 3.29 6.86 5.44
CA THR A 271 3.35 5.49 4.89
C THR A 271 3.61 5.46 3.38
N GLY A 272 3.53 6.62 2.69
CA GLY A 272 3.56 6.74 1.23
C GLY A 272 2.18 6.71 0.58
N ASP A 273 1.12 6.41 1.34
CA ASP A 273 -0.24 6.38 0.84
C ASP A 273 -0.75 7.79 0.51
N ARG A 274 -1.62 7.92 -0.49
CA ARG A 274 -2.29 9.19 -0.83
C ARG A 274 -3.74 9.14 -0.34
N ALA A 275 -4.14 10.15 0.40
CA ALA A 275 -5.50 10.30 0.88
C ALA A 275 -6.15 11.54 0.27
N ASN A 276 -7.36 11.37 -0.24
CA ASN A 276 -8.25 12.45 -0.63
C ASN A 276 -9.50 12.39 0.24
N ALA A 277 -9.94 13.54 0.74
CA ALA A 277 -11.21 13.62 1.45
C ALA A 277 -12.00 14.86 1.00
N THR A 278 -13.32 14.72 0.99
CA THR A 278 -14.23 15.82 0.68
C THR A 278 -15.37 15.86 1.69
N LEU A 279 -15.76 17.08 2.08
CA LEU A 279 -16.83 17.30 3.04
C LEU A 279 -18.15 17.70 2.35
N PHE A 280 -19.28 17.38 3.00
CA PHE A 280 -20.56 17.99 2.67
C PHE A 280 -20.49 19.54 2.83
N PRO A 281 -21.09 20.36 1.96
CA PRO A 281 -22.02 19.99 0.87
C PRO A 281 -21.35 19.74 -0.50
N ILE A 282 -20.03 19.82 -0.64
CA ILE A 282 -19.36 19.54 -1.92
C ILE A 282 -19.58 18.08 -2.33
N SER A 283 -19.43 17.18 -1.38
CA SER A 283 -19.83 15.79 -1.52
C SER A 283 -21.30 15.64 -1.10
N THR A 284 -22.20 15.63 -2.07
CA THR A 284 -23.66 15.75 -1.84
C THR A 284 -24.30 14.55 -1.13
N SER A 285 -23.64 13.39 -1.14
CA SER A 285 -24.14 12.15 -0.52
C SER A 285 -23.53 11.86 0.85
N GLY A 286 -22.75 12.77 1.40
CA GLY A 286 -22.02 12.62 2.67
C GLY A 286 -20.54 12.91 2.52
N ASN A 287 -19.79 12.86 3.61
CA ASN A 287 -18.34 13.03 3.60
C ASN A 287 -17.66 11.83 2.94
N THR A 288 -16.53 12.05 2.26
CA THR A 288 -15.81 10.96 1.59
C THR A 288 -14.36 10.90 2.02
N ILE A 289 -13.81 9.69 2.01
CA ILE A 289 -12.36 9.44 2.13
C ILE A 289 -11.99 8.45 1.04
N THR A 290 -10.95 8.74 0.27
CA THR A 290 -10.35 7.79 -0.66
C THR A 290 -8.87 7.69 -0.34
N ILE A 291 -8.39 6.49 0.02
CA ILE A 291 -6.99 6.23 0.31
C ILE A 291 -6.44 5.31 -0.76
N ARG A 292 -5.52 5.84 -1.57
CA ARG A 292 -4.74 5.05 -2.53
C ARG A 292 -3.47 4.58 -1.86
N ARG A 293 -3.32 3.27 -1.77
CA ARG A 293 -2.22 2.66 -1.03
C ARG A 293 -0.93 2.64 -1.82
N PHE A 294 0.15 2.93 -1.12
CA PHE A 294 1.50 2.64 -1.62
C PHE A 294 1.73 1.12 -1.62
N SER A 295 2.16 0.57 -2.74
CA SER A 295 2.42 -0.86 -2.85
C SER A 295 3.68 -1.25 -2.07
N ARG A 296 3.53 -1.94 -0.95
CA ARG A 296 4.65 -2.48 -0.17
C ARG A 296 5.30 -3.67 -0.85
N ASN A 297 4.55 -4.39 -1.68
CA ASN A 297 5.02 -5.54 -2.45
C ASN A 297 4.75 -5.29 -3.95
N PRO A 298 5.59 -4.49 -4.62
CA PRO A 298 5.42 -4.20 -6.03
C PRO A 298 5.67 -5.44 -6.89
N TRP A 299 5.04 -5.45 -8.07
CA TRP A 299 5.29 -6.48 -9.08
C TRP A 299 6.74 -6.47 -9.53
N THR A 300 7.28 -7.65 -9.80
CA THR A 300 8.62 -7.84 -10.35
C THR A 300 8.58 -8.29 -11.81
N LEU A 301 9.72 -8.30 -12.47
CA LEU A 301 9.83 -8.79 -13.83
C LEU A 301 9.46 -10.28 -13.92
N VAL A 302 9.72 -11.05 -12.87
CA VAL A 302 9.34 -12.47 -12.75
C VAL A 302 7.81 -12.64 -12.73
N ASP A 303 7.08 -11.72 -12.09
CA ASP A 303 5.61 -11.74 -12.13
C ASP A 303 5.08 -11.42 -13.52
N PHE A 304 5.71 -10.46 -14.21
CA PHE A 304 5.27 -10.00 -15.53
C PHE A 304 5.40 -11.07 -16.61
N ILE A 305 6.43 -11.94 -16.53
CA ILE A 305 6.61 -13.08 -17.44
C ILE A 305 5.81 -14.32 -17.05
N ASP A 306 5.24 -14.36 -15.82
CA ASP A 306 4.42 -15.50 -15.38
C ASP A 306 3.21 -15.69 -16.31
N LYS A 307 2.97 -16.92 -16.73
CA LYS A 307 1.89 -17.27 -17.67
C LYS A 307 0.49 -16.84 -17.24
N LYS A 308 0.26 -16.68 -15.93
CA LYS A 308 -1.02 -16.20 -15.41
C LYS A 308 -1.17 -14.68 -15.61
N MET A 309 -0.08 -13.94 -15.46
CA MET A 309 -0.06 -12.49 -15.62
C MET A 309 0.19 -12.10 -17.08
N ASN A 310 1.17 -12.74 -17.74
CA ASN A 310 1.51 -12.62 -19.15
C ASN A 310 1.58 -11.16 -19.64
N THR A 311 2.24 -10.30 -18.86
CA THR A 311 2.33 -8.87 -19.20
C THR A 311 3.30 -8.62 -20.35
N LEU A 312 4.38 -9.40 -20.43
CA LEU A 312 5.39 -9.39 -21.50
C LEU A 312 6.08 -10.78 -21.59
N SER A 313 6.81 -11.03 -22.69
CA SER A 313 7.58 -12.27 -22.86
C SER A 313 8.94 -12.22 -22.16
N GLU A 314 9.56 -13.40 -21.96
CA GLU A 314 10.91 -13.53 -21.42
C GLU A 314 11.95 -12.76 -22.26
N GLU A 315 11.84 -12.82 -23.61
CA GLU A 315 12.72 -12.09 -24.51
C GLU A 315 12.59 -10.57 -24.36
N MET A 316 11.35 -10.06 -24.25
CA MET A 316 11.10 -8.64 -23.98
C MET A 316 11.66 -8.23 -22.60
N ALA A 317 11.49 -9.07 -21.59
CA ALA A 317 12.01 -8.84 -20.24
C ALA A 317 13.54 -8.75 -20.24
N ALA A 318 14.21 -9.68 -20.88
CA ALA A 318 15.67 -9.71 -20.98
C ALA A 318 16.20 -8.51 -21.78
N PHE A 319 15.53 -8.12 -22.85
CA PHE A 319 15.87 -6.93 -23.63
C PHE A 319 15.72 -5.64 -22.80
N LEU A 320 14.64 -5.51 -22.03
CA LEU A 320 14.45 -4.37 -21.14
C LEU A 320 15.49 -4.36 -20.00
N TRP A 321 15.89 -5.53 -19.49
CA TRP A 321 16.97 -5.62 -18.54
C TRP A 321 18.30 -5.14 -19.15
N LEU A 322 18.62 -5.56 -20.37
CA LEU A 322 19.77 -5.05 -21.11
C LEU A 322 19.73 -3.52 -21.22
N CYS A 323 18.58 -2.95 -21.62
CA CYS A 323 18.40 -1.51 -21.72
C CYS A 323 18.63 -0.79 -20.39
N MET A 324 18.14 -1.37 -19.28
CA MET A 324 18.38 -0.81 -17.95
C MET A 324 19.85 -0.93 -17.52
N GLN A 325 20.52 -1.99 -17.88
CA GLN A 325 21.93 -2.19 -17.56
C GLN A 325 22.81 -1.14 -18.25
N TYR A 326 22.52 -0.83 -19.49
CA TYR A 326 23.33 0.07 -20.34
C TYR A 326 22.75 1.47 -20.47
N GLU A 327 21.96 1.91 -19.49
CA GLU A 327 21.53 3.31 -19.31
C GLU A 327 20.73 3.91 -20.49
N ILE A 328 19.96 3.09 -21.20
CA ILE A 328 19.09 3.52 -22.29
C ILE A 328 17.97 4.41 -21.78
N ASN A 329 17.82 5.58 -22.39
CA ASN A 329 16.75 6.53 -22.10
C ASN A 329 15.39 5.99 -22.55
N MET A 330 14.41 5.96 -21.63
CA MET A 330 13.16 5.24 -21.88
C MET A 330 11.93 5.99 -21.40
N LEU A 331 10.86 5.95 -22.20
CA LEU A 331 9.52 6.36 -21.81
C LEU A 331 8.58 5.16 -21.73
N VAL A 332 7.96 4.94 -20.57
CA VAL A 332 6.89 3.95 -20.38
C VAL A 332 5.55 4.68 -20.52
N VAL A 333 4.77 4.33 -21.53
CA VAL A 333 3.55 5.06 -21.87
C VAL A 333 2.32 4.16 -21.87
N GLY A 334 1.13 4.74 -21.87
CA GLY A 334 -0.14 3.99 -21.88
C GLY A 334 -1.28 4.83 -21.31
N GLY A 335 -2.49 4.34 -21.44
CA GLY A 335 -3.69 4.95 -20.89
C GLY A 335 -3.73 4.94 -19.36
N THR A 336 -4.80 5.48 -18.78
CA THR A 336 -5.01 5.49 -17.32
C THR A 336 -5.15 4.07 -16.78
N ALA A 337 -4.45 3.78 -15.68
CA ALA A 337 -4.43 2.48 -15.01
C ALA A 337 -3.96 1.30 -15.90
N SER A 338 -3.18 1.58 -16.97
CA SER A 338 -2.60 0.54 -17.83
C SER A 338 -1.41 -0.19 -17.19
N GLY A 339 -0.84 0.33 -16.10
CA GLY A 339 0.31 -0.24 -15.41
C GLY A 339 1.65 0.44 -15.73
N LYS A 340 1.64 1.69 -16.23
CA LYS A 340 2.87 2.45 -16.53
C LYS A 340 3.84 2.49 -15.35
N THR A 341 3.37 3.00 -14.20
CA THR A 341 4.19 3.12 -13.00
C THR A 341 4.63 1.74 -12.49
N SER A 342 3.77 0.73 -12.57
CA SER A 342 4.13 -0.65 -12.20
C SER A 342 5.25 -1.19 -13.08
N THR A 343 5.21 -0.93 -14.40
CA THR A 343 6.27 -1.33 -15.33
C THR A 343 7.55 -0.55 -15.06
N LEU A 344 7.46 0.77 -14.89
CA LEU A 344 8.63 1.58 -14.53
C LEU A 344 9.27 1.09 -13.23
N ASN A 345 8.47 0.80 -12.20
CA ASN A 345 8.96 0.26 -10.93
C ASN A 345 9.66 -1.10 -11.09
N THR A 346 9.06 -1.99 -11.88
CA THR A 346 9.64 -3.30 -12.19
C THR A 346 11.01 -3.16 -12.86
N LEU A 347 11.16 -2.20 -13.77
CA LEU A 347 12.42 -1.91 -14.45
C LEU A 347 13.45 -1.28 -13.51
N CYS A 348 13.03 -0.47 -12.54
CA CYS A 348 13.93 0.11 -11.55
C CYS A 348 14.66 -0.95 -10.70
N ALA A 349 14.06 -2.14 -10.51
CA ALA A 349 14.72 -3.24 -9.81
C ALA A 349 15.91 -3.85 -10.59
N LEU A 350 16.10 -3.45 -11.86
CA LEU A 350 17.16 -3.94 -12.73
C LEU A 350 18.37 -2.99 -12.80
N ILE A 351 18.34 -1.89 -12.07
CA ILE A 351 19.41 -0.87 -12.08
C ILE A 351 20.71 -1.45 -11.50
N PRO A 352 21.88 -1.20 -12.12
CA PRO A 352 23.17 -1.59 -11.54
C PRO A 352 23.42 -0.98 -10.17
N PRO A 353 24.03 -1.73 -9.21
CA PRO A 353 24.27 -1.27 -7.84
C PRO A 353 25.23 -0.09 -7.73
N SER A 354 26.01 0.17 -8.77
CA SER A 354 26.94 1.32 -8.85
C SER A 354 26.23 2.65 -9.10
N ASN A 355 25.01 2.63 -9.64
CA ASN A 355 24.31 3.85 -10.04
C ASN A 355 23.71 4.60 -8.84
N ARG A 356 23.96 5.90 -8.78
CA ARG A 356 23.21 6.83 -7.94
C ARG A 356 21.87 7.14 -8.59
N THR A 357 20.78 6.74 -7.93
CA THR A 357 19.43 6.87 -8.47
C THR A 357 18.66 7.99 -7.75
N VAL A 358 18.10 8.93 -8.50
CA VAL A 358 17.17 9.93 -8.00
C VAL A 358 15.79 9.66 -8.61
N THR A 359 14.78 9.48 -7.76
CA THR A 359 13.38 9.36 -8.21
C THR A 359 12.61 10.61 -7.84
N ILE A 360 11.76 11.09 -8.75
CA ILE A 360 10.97 12.32 -8.59
C ILE A 360 9.52 12.01 -8.93
N GLU A 361 8.63 12.15 -7.96
CA GLU A 361 7.25 11.74 -8.07
C GLU A 361 6.28 12.75 -7.46
N ASP A 362 5.07 12.85 -7.98
CA ASP A 362 3.99 13.61 -7.31
C ASP A 362 3.54 12.89 -6.04
N THR A 363 3.38 11.59 -6.13
CA THR A 363 3.09 10.67 -5.03
C THR A 363 4.07 9.52 -5.12
N ARG A 364 4.61 9.10 -4.00
CA ARG A 364 5.56 8.00 -3.99
C ARG A 364 4.87 6.69 -4.38
N GLU A 365 5.21 6.18 -5.55
CA GLU A 365 4.74 4.89 -6.08
C GLU A 365 5.91 3.92 -6.34
N LEU A 366 7.12 4.45 -6.52
CA LEU A 366 8.32 3.66 -6.78
C LEU A 366 8.93 3.10 -5.49
N SER A 367 9.34 1.86 -5.55
CA SER A 367 10.05 1.14 -4.49
C SER A 367 11.24 0.42 -5.08
N LEU A 368 12.42 0.69 -4.58
CA LEU A 368 13.65 0.03 -5.03
C LEU A 368 14.01 -1.11 -4.08
N PRO A 369 14.61 -2.21 -4.59
CA PRO A 369 15.10 -3.30 -3.76
C PRO A 369 16.19 -2.85 -2.82
N GLN A 370 16.40 -3.60 -1.74
CA GLN A 370 17.31 -3.25 -0.65
C GLN A 370 18.72 -2.92 -1.12
N TYR A 371 19.24 -3.64 -2.13
CA TYR A 371 20.59 -3.43 -2.64
C TYR A 371 20.84 -2.08 -3.30
N LEU A 372 19.77 -1.34 -3.72
CA LEU A 372 19.84 0.00 -4.30
C LEU A 372 19.59 1.11 -3.27
N LYS A 373 19.02 0.81 -2.11
CA LYS A 373 18.58 1.84 -1.13
C LYS A 373 19.73 2.68 -0.57
N TRP A 374 20.93 2.18 -0.55
CA TRP A 374 22.10 2.89 -0.01
C TRP A 374 22.47 4.18 -0.77
N ASN A 375 22.14 4.28 -2.06
CA ASN A 375 22.44 5.45 -2.90
C ASN A 375 21.20 5.93 -3.70
N TRP A 376 20.03 5.71 -3.14
CA TRP A 376 18.75 6.17 -3.68
C TRP A 376 18.26 7.43 -2.98
N VAL A 377 17.85 8.43 -3.76
CA VAL A 377 17.27 9.68 -3.27
C VAL A 377 15.83 9.79 -3.80
N PRO A 378 14.82 9.39 -3.02
CA PRO A 378 13.42 9.59 -3.39
C PRO A 378 12.99 11.03 -3.08
N LEU A 379 12.49 11.75 -4.09
CA LEU A 379 11.96 13.11 -3.98
C LEU A 379 10.48 13.10 -4.34
N THR A 380 9.68 13.82 -3.55
CA THR A 380 8.24 14.01 -3.82
C THR A 380 7.88 15.48 -3.85
N THR A 381 6.93 15.84 -4.73
CA THR A 381 6.40 17.20 -4.78
C THR A 381 5.69 17.55 -3.48
N ARG A 382 5.60 18.84 -3.21
CA ARG A 382 4.82 19.38 -2.09
C ARG A 382 3.89 20.47 -2.60
N ASN A 383 2.61 20.30 -2.36
CA ASN A 383 1.63 21.34 -2.65
C ASN A 383 1.80 22.54 -1.68
N GLN A 384 1.39 23.73 -2.10
CA GLN A 384 1.35 24.91 -1.24
C GLN A 384 0.43 24.68 -0.03
N ASN A 385 0.75 25.33 1.09
CA ASN A 385 -0.11 25.41 2.26
C ASN A 385 -1.33 26.34 1.99
N PRO A 386 -2.33 26.42 2.88
CA PRO A 386 -3.48 27.33 2.72
C PRO A 386 -3.10 28.81 2.54
N GLU A 387 -1.93 29.20 3.01
CA GLU A 387 -1.40 30.56 2.90
C GLU A 387 -0.66 30.81 1.56
N GLY A 388 -0.59 29.78 0.68
CA GLY A 388 0.07 29.87 -0.63
C GLY A 388 1.59 29.65 -0.61
N HIS A 389 2.17 29.22 0.51
CA HIS A 389 3.61 29.06 0.68
C HIS A 389 4.06 27.59 0.66
N GLY A 390 5.36 27.37 0.42
CA GLY A 390 6.02 26.09 0.59
C GLY A 390 5.77 25.07 -0.53
N GLN A 391 5.28 25.50 -1.70
CA GLN A 391 5.17 24.64 -2.87
C GLN A 391 6.56 24.18 -3.33
N VAL A 392 6.69 22.90 -3.67
CA VAL A 392 7.84 22.32 -4.38
C VAL A 392 7.28 21.54 -5.57
N SER A 393 7.48 22.06 -6.75
CA SER A 393 6.95 21.46 -7.99
C SER A 393 7.84 20.34 -8.51
N MET A 394 7.30 19.53 -9.41
CA MET A 394 8.06 18.52 -10.17
C MET A 394 9.27 19.16 -10.85
N LEU A 395 9.09 20.31 -11.49
CA LEU A 395 10.15 21.05 -12.16
C LEU A 395 11.28 21.47 -11.21
N ASP A 396 10.95 21.96 -10.01
CA ASP A 396 11.98 22.37 -9.01
C ASP A 396 12.83 21.17 -8.61
N LEU A 397 12.19 20.02 -8.43
CA LEU A 397 12.88 18.77 -8.06
C LEU A 397 13.75 18.25 -9.20
N MET A 398 13.27 18.31 -10.45
CA MET A 398 14.04 17.91 -11.62
C MET A 398 15.29 18.79 -11.77
N MET A 399 15.15 20.10 -11.71
CA MET A 399 16.28 21.03 -11.78
C MET A 399 17.28 20.82 -10.62
N THR A 400 16.78 20.49 -9.44
CA THR A 400 17.62 20.21 -8.25
C THR A 400 18.35 18.90 -8.43
N SER A 401 17.73 17.89 -8.99
CA SER A 401 18.34 16.54 -9.18
C SER A 401 19.60 16.58 -10.04
N LEU A 402 19.65 17.46 -11.06
CA LEU A 402 20.83 17.64 -11.91
C LEU A 402 22.08 18.08 -11.14
N ARG A 403 21.91 18.65 -9.93
CA ARG A 403 23.03 19.06 -9.03
C ARG A 403 23.39 18.01 -7.99
N MET A 404 22.69 16.87 -7.97
CA MET A 404 22.93 15.78 -7.02
C MET A 404 23.91 14.73 -7.54
N ARG A 405 24.49 14.91 -8.73
CA ARG A 405 25.33 13.95 -9.45
C ARG A 405 24.63 12.58 -9.59
N PRO A 406 23.44 12.53 -10.16
CA PRO A 406 22.76 11.26 -10.38
C PRO A 406 23.36 10.55 -11.61
N ASP A 407 23.48 9.23 -11.56
CA ASP A 407 23.67 8.41 -12.76
C ASP A 407 22.32 8.17 -13.43
N ARG A 408 21.25 8.05 -12.60
CA ARG A 408 19.88 7.84 -13.09
C ARG A 408 18.89 8.82 -12.48
N ILE A 409 18.05 9.35 -13.36
CA ILE A 409 16.90 10.18 -12.98
C ILE A 409 15.62 9.48 -13.43
N ILE A 410 14.73 9.19 -12.48
CA ILE A 410 13.47 8.53 -12.74
C ILE A 410 12.34 9.49 -12.38
N VAL A 411 11.58 9.94 -13.38
CA VAL A 411 10.47 10.87 -13.20
C VAL A 411 9.16 10.12 -13.31
N GLY A 412 8.33 10.19 -12.27
CA GLY A 412 7.06 9.47 -12.19
C GLY A 412 6.18 9.71 -13.41
N GLU A 413 5.97 10.96 -13.79
CA GLU A 413 5.21 11.31 -15.01
C GLU A 413 5.55 12.71 -15.51
N VAL A 414 5.70 12.85 -16.82
CA VAL A 414 5.89 14.14 -17.51
C VAL A 414 4.58 14.57 -18.16
N ARG A 415 4.13 15.78 -17.82
CA ARG A 415 2.83 16.34 -18.28
C ARG A 415 2.95 17.70 -18.95
N ARG A 416 3.97 18.50 -18.60
CA ARG A 416 4.09 19.90 -18.98
C ARG A 416 5.35 20.15 -19.83
N ARG A 417 5.30 21.21 -20.62
CA ARG A 417 6.42 21.61 -21.50
C ARG A 417 7.74 21.75 -20.74
N ARG A 418 7.77 22.53 -19.66
CA ARG A 418 9.00 22.77 -18.88
C ARG A 418 9.57 21.49 -18.26
N GLU A 419 8.72 20.58 -17.82
CA GLU A 419 9.14 19.28 -17.32
C GLU A 419 9.81 18.45 -18.42
N ALA A 420 9.22 18.46 -19.64
CA ALA A 420 9.78 17.78 -20.78
C ALA A 420 11.11 18.40 -21.21
N GLU A 421 11.22 19.73 -21.29
CA GLU A 421 12.46 20.44 -21.62
C GLU A 421 13.61 19.99 -20.67
N VAL A 422 13.40 20.01 -19.36
CA VAL A 422 14.43 19.60 -18.36
C VAL A 422 14.71 18.10 -18.44
N LEU A 423 13.71 17.26 -18.72
CA LEU A 423 13.90 15.83 -18.91
C LEU A 423 14.83 15.52 -20.08
N PHE A 424 14.58 16.16 -21.22
CA PHE A 424 15.39 15.97 -22.42
C PHE A 424 16.78 16.60 -22.29
N GLU A 425 16.90 17.75 -21.62
CA GLU A 425 18.19 18.34 -21.25
C GLU A 425 19.04 17.36 -20.40
N ALA A 426 18.42 16.66 -19.44
CA ALA A 426 19.09 15.64 -18.64
C ALA A 426 19.61 14.48 -19.53
N MET A 427 18.81 14.02 -20.49
CA MET A 427 19.21 12.99 -21.46
C MET A 427 20.40 13.45 -22.32
N HIS A 428 20.35 14.67 -22.85
CA HIS A 428 21.42 15.25 -23.67
C HIS A 428 22.71 15.47 -22.90
N THR A 429 22.63 15.71 -21.60
CA THR A 429 23.80 15.89 -20.72
C THR A 429 24.37 14.58 -20.17
N GLY A 430 23.88 13.44 -20.67
CA GLY A 430 24.43 12.11 -20.39
C GLY A 430 23.88 11.42 -19.14
N HIS A 431 22.76 11.88 -18.60
CA HIS A 431 22.07 11.16 -17.52
C HIS A 431 21.15 10.09 -18.13
N ALA A 432 21.12 8.91 -17.51
CA ALA A 432 20.14 7.90 -17.86
C ALA A 432 18.76 8.26 -17.29
N VAL A 433 17.78 8.46 -18.16
CA VAL A 433 16.47 8.95 -17.76
C VAL A 433 15.37 7.96 -18.11
N CYS A 434 14.53 7.63 -17.11
CA CYS A 434 13.30 6.88 -17.32
C CYS A 434 12.12 7.70 -16.80
N SER A 435 11.01 7.72 -17.56
CA SER A 435 9.80 8.42 -17.12
C SER A 435 8.54 7.75 -17.67
N THR A 436 7.37 8.23 -17.20
CA THR A 436 6.10 7.84 -17.82
C THR A 436 5.40 9.03 -18.48
N MET A 437 4.56 8.73 -19.46
CA MET A 437 3.70 9.69 -20.13
C MET A 437 2.38 9.03 -20.52
N HIS A 438 1.31 9.82 -20.60
CA HIS A 438 0.04 9.33 -21.17
C HIS A 438 0.08 9.35 -22.69
N ALA A 439 0.15 8.17 -23.32
CA ALA A 439 -0.02 7.98 -24.77
C ALA A 439 -0.39 6.50 -25.01
N ASP A 440 -1.24 6.24 -26.00
CA ASP A 440 -1.74 4.89 -26.29
C ASP A 440 -0.90 4.14 -27.32
N THR A 441 -0.01 4.84 -28.06
CA THR A 441 0.92 4.26 -29.04
C THR A 441 2.24 5.01 -29.05
N ALA A 442 3.31 4.37 -29.54
CA ALA A 442 4.62 5.01 -29.67
C ALA A 442 4.56 6.24 -30.60
N SER A 443 3.81 6.17 -31.71
CA SER A 443 3.60 7.32 -32.61
C SER A 443 2.90 8.50 -31.96
N GLN A 444 1.98 8.21 -31.02
CA GLN A 444 1.31 9.27 -30.24
C GLN A 444 2.27 9.97 -29.29
N VAL A 445 3.30 9.28 -28.77
CA VAL A 445 4.36 9.89 -27.95
C VAL A 445 5.07 10.99 -28.73
N LEU A 446 5.57 10.70 -29.93
CA LEU A 446 6.26 11.68 -30.78
C LEU A 446 5.35 12.90 -31.06
N ARG A 447 4.08 12.64 -31.39
CA ARG A 447 3.11 13.72 -31.64
C ARG A 447 2.87 14.57 -30.38
N ARG A 448 2.72 13.97 -29.19
CA ARG A 448 2.51 14.72 -27.95
C ARG A 448 3.72 15.54 -27.52
N LEU A 449 4.91 15.04 -27.78
CA LEU A 449 6.15 15.77 -27.49
C LEU A 449 6.35 16.96 -28.40
N THR A 450 5.97 16.85 -29.69
CA THR A 450 6.22 17.90 -30.73
C THR A 450 5.07 18.90 -30.90
N HIS A 451 3.88 18.62 -30.37
CA HIS A 451 2.69 19.50 -30.49
C HIS A 451 2.25 20.02 -29.12
N PRO A 452 1.39 21.07 -29.06
CA PRO A 452 0.82 21.56 -27.83
C PRO A 452 0.18 20.44 -26.97
N PRO A 453 0.36 20.49 -25.65
CA PRO A 453 0.94 21.57 -24.85
C PRO A 453 2.46 21.48 -24.60
N ILE A 454 3.17 20.48 -25.12
CA ILE A 454 4.61 20.26 -24.84
C ILE A 454 5.49 21.04 -25.83
N GLU A 455 5.32 20.84 -27.14
CA GLU A 455 5.99 21.59 -28.23
C GLU A 455 7.53 21.58 -28.19
N LEU A 456 8.12 20.40 -27.96
CA LEU A 456 9.57 20.26 -28.12
C LEU A 456 9.98 20.26 -29.59
N PRO A 457 11.14 20.82 -29.94
CA PRO A 457 11.76 20.63 -31.25
C PRO A 457 11.98 19.13 -31.53
N MET A 458 11.85 18.73 -32.80
CA MET A 458 12.06 17.34 -33.19
C MET A 458 13.49 16.86 -32.87
N THR A 459 14.47 17.74 -32.95
CA THR A 459 15.88 17.47 -32.61
C THR A 459 16.08 17.05 -31.15
N GLU A 460 15.26 17.56 -30.21
CA GLU A 460 15.37 17.16 -28.83
C GLU A 460 15.02 15.67 -28.64
N LEU A 461 14.11 15.13 -29.46
CA LEU A 461 13.66 13.76 -29.38
C LEU A 461 14.74 12.73 -29.71
N GLU A 462 15.86 13.18 -30.28
CA GLU A 462 17.03 12.32 -30.52
C GLU A 462 17.63 11.73 -29.24
N ALA A 463 17.47 12.40 -28.11
CA ALA A 463 17.94 11.89 -26.82
C ALA A 463 17.11 10.69 -26.31
N LEU A 464 15.88 10.53 -26.75
CA LEU A 464 15.02 9.39 -26.37
C LEU A 464 15.36 8.18 -27.24
N GLN A 465 15.63 7.03 -26.63
CA GLN A 465 16.03 5.82 -27.34
C GLN A 465 14.93 4.76 -27.39
N LEU A 466 14.10 4.63 -26.35
CA LEU A 466 13.12 3.56 -26.25
C LEU A 466 11.76 4.03 -25.74
N ILE A 467 10.70 3.49 -26.33
CA ILE A 467 9.31 3.69 -25.88
C ILE A 467 8.68 2.33 -25.61
N VAL A 468 8.15 2.15 -24.41
CA VAL A 468 7.42 0.95 -23.96
C VAL A 468 5.96 1.30 -23.80
N VAL A 469 5.07 0.72 -24.57
CA VAL A 469 3.64 1.02 -24.57
C VAL A 469 2.88 0.00 -23.75
N GLN A 470 2.24 0.45 -22.68
CA GLN A 470 1.37 -0.36 -21.83
C GLN A 470 -0.09 -0.24 -22.26
N TYR A 471 -0.76 -1.38 -22.36
CA TYR A 471 -2.17 -1.49 -22.69
C TYR A 471 -2.96 -2.19 -21.58
N ARG A 472 -4.21 -1.74 -21.38
CA ARG A 472 -5.18 -2.38 -20.49
C ARG A 472 -6.44 -2.73 -21.25
N ASP A 473 -6.81 -4.00 -21.26
CA ASP A 473 -8.16 -4.43 -21.63
C ASP A 473 -9.04 -4.46 -20.38
N ARG A 474 -9.96 -3.48 -20.29
CA ARG A 474 -10.87 -3.34 -19.13
C ARG A 474 -11.92 -4.44 -19.06
N ARG A 475 -12.22 -5.11 -20.19
CA ARG A 475 -13.24 -6.18 -20.24
C ARG A 475 -12.68 -7.49 -19.73
N LYS A 476 -11.45 -7.77 -20.11
CA LYS A 476 -10.72 -8.99 -19.70
C LYS A 476 -9.91 -8.80 -18.42
N GLU A 477 -9.82 -7.57 -17.93
CA GLU A 477 -9.01 -7.17 -16.78
C GLU A 477 -7.52 -7.52 -16.91
N ILE A 478 -7.01 -7.58 -18.15
CA ILE A 478 -5.60 -7.89 -18.45
C ILE A 478 -4.81 -6.63 -18.78
N ARG A 479 -3.51 -6.66 -18.46
CA ARG A 479 -2.53 -5.65 -18.84
C ARG A 479 -1.44 -6.31 -19.67
N ARG A 480 -0.99 -5.65 -20.75
CA ARG A 480 0.05 -6.15 -21.66
C ARG A 480 0.99 -5.02 -22.07
N VAL A 481 2.26 -5.32 -22.26
CA VAL A 481 3.13 -4.46 -23.06
C VAL A 481 2.69 -4.64 -24.50
N TYR A 482 2.02 -3.62 -25.03
CA TYR A 482 1.46 -3.65 -26.38
C TYR A 482 2.53 -3.56 -27.45
N GLU A 483 3.53 -2.69 -27.21
CA GLU A 483 4.60 -2.39 -28.18
C GLU A 483 5.86 -1.95 -27.45
N ILE A 484 7.02 -2.38 -27.96
CA ILE A 484 8.32 -1.79 -27.62
C ILE A 484 8.90 -1.27 -28.93
N SER A 485 9.18 0.03 -28.99
CA SER A 485 9.73 0.69 -30.18
C SER A 485 10.95 1.52 -29.83
N GLU A 486 12.01 1.39 -30.63
CA GLU A 486 13.14 2.30 -30.57
C GLU A 486 12.90 3.56 -31.42
N VAL A 487 13.46 4.64 -30.98
CA VAL A 487 13.45 5.93 -31.68
C VAL A 487 14.70 6.01 -32.55
N VAL A 488 14.54 6.06 -33.86
CA VAL A 488 15.64 6.06 -34.82
C VAL A 488 15.73 7.44 -35.47
N VAL A 489 16.94 7.96 -35.55
CA VAL A 489 17.23 9.24 -36.22
C VAL A 489 17.71 8.95 -37.62
N SER A 490 17.02 9.51 -38.62
CA SER A 490 17.44 9.37 -40.01
C SER A 490 18.44 10.45 -40.38
N PRO A 491 19.29 10.23 -41.44
CA PRO A 491 20.24 11.23 -41.90
C PRO A 491 19.62 12.55 -42.38
N VAL A 492 18.30 12.60 -42.56
CA VAL A 492 17.53 13.78 -42.97
C VAL A 492 16.89 14.47 -41.76
N GLU A 493 17.43 14.27 -40.56
CA GLU A 493 16.94 14.83 -39.29
C GLU A 493 15.47 14.46 -38.95
N ALA A 494 14.96 13.37 -39.53
CA ALA A 494 13.63 12.86 -39.22
C ALA A 494 13.69 11.79 -38.15
N VAL A 495 13.01 12.00 -37.04
CA VAL A 495 12.82 11.00 -35.98
C VAL A 495 11.74 10.02 -36.40
N THR A 496 12.07 8.75 -36.46
CA THR A 496 11.19 7.65 -36.84
C THR A 496 11.14 6.58 -35.75
N LEU A 497 10.20 5.66 -35.85
CA LEU A 497 10.03 4.55 -34.90
C LEU A 497 10.32 3.23 -35.60
N ASN A 498 11.19 2.42 -34.99
CA ASN A 498 11.37 1.02 -35.32
C ASN A 498 10.68 0.15 -34.24
N SER A 499 9.58 -0.49 -34.60
CA SER A 499 8.85 -1.36 -33.67
C SER A 499 9.56 -2.70 -33.53
N LEU A 500 10.08 -2.98 -32.34
CA LEU A 500 10.85 -4.20 -32.05
C LEU A 500 9.94 -5.36 -31.66
N PHE A 501 8.99 -5.12 -30.77
CA PHE A 501 8.08 -6.13 -30.27
C PHE A 501 6.64 -5.64 -30.29
N LYS A 502 5.68 -6.55 -30.56
CA LYS A 502 4.24 -6.27 -30.54
C LYS A 502 3.45 -7.42 -29.91
N TRP A 503 2.48 -7.05 -29.08
CA TRP A 503 1.46 -7.99 -28.60
C TRP A 503 0.38 -8.26 -29.65
N LYS A 504 0.00 -9.54 -29.80
CA LYS A 504 -1.10 -9.98 -30.67
C LYS A 504 -2.35 -10.29 -29.83
N PRO A 505 -3.36 -9.42 -29.80
CA PRO A 505 -4.55 -9.57 -28.94
C PRO A 505 -5.36 -10.85 -29.20
N ARG A 506 -5.32 -11.37 -30.43
CA ARG A 506 -6.10 -12.56 -30.82
C ARG A 506 -5.57 -13.84 -30.20
N THR A 507 -4.27 -13.96 -30.11
CA THR A 507 -3.57 -15.17 -29.60
C THR A 507 -3.03 -15.00 -28.21
N ASP A 508 -3.04 -13.75 -27.68
CA ASP A 508 -2.41 -13.34 -26.41
C ASP A 508 -0.91 -13.69 -26.37
N THR A 509 -0.22 -13.50 -27.48
CA THR A 509 1.22 -13.78 -27.66
C THR A 509 1.98 -12.53 -28.06
N PHE A 510 3.28 -12.54 -27.83
CA PHE A 510 4.19 -11.45 -28.23
C PHE A 510 5.03 -11.90 -29.42
N GLU A 511 5.28 -10.98 -30.34
CA GLU A 511 6.05 -11.20 -31.56
C GLU A 511 7.18 -10.19 -31.64
N LYS A 512 8.37 -10.67 -31.97
CA LYS A 512 9.47 -9.83 -32.40
C LYS A 512 9.21 -9.42 -33.85
N VAL A 513 9.08 -8.12 -34.10
CA VAL A 513 8.72 -7.56 -35.42
C VAL A 513 9.98 -7.21 -36.22
N ASN A 514 10.92 -6.52 -35.59
CA ASN A 514 12.17 -6.09 -36.20
C ASN A 514 13.34 -6.30 -35.23
N GLU A 515 14.55 -6.34 -35.77
CA GLU A 515 15.77 -6.22 -34.99
C GLU A 515 15.99 -4.76 -34.58
N SER A 516 16.62 -4.57 -33.44
CA SER A 516 17.08 -3.25 -33.02
C SER A 516 18.23 -2.80 -33.91
N THR A 517 18.27 -1.54 -34.22
CA THR A 517 19.36 -0.92 -35.00
C THR A 517 20.14 0.04 -34.12
N ARG A 518 19.49 1.09 -33.65
CA ARG A 518 20.12 2.15 -32.86
C ARG A 518 20.69 1.64 -31.51
N ILE A 519 19.90 0.88 -30.73
CA ILE A 519 20.38 0.38 -29.43
C ILE A 519 21.57 -0.57 -29.62
N LEU A 520 21.55 -1.40 -30.69
CA LEU A 520 22.69 -2.26 -31.01
C LEU A 520 23.94 -1.44 -31.38
N GLU A 521 23.77 -0.37 -32.18
CA GLU A 521 24.85 0.53 -32.54
C GLU A 521 25.40 1.28 -31.32
N ASP A 522 24.54 1.82 -30.46
CA ASP A 522 24.91 2.48 -29.21
C ASP A 522 25.71 1.53 -28.30
N LEU A 523 25.24 0.29 -28.12
CA LEU A 523 25.92 -0.72 -27.33
C LEU A 523 27.28 -1.11 -27.93
N ASN A 524 27.33 -1.32 -29.23
CA ASN A 524 28.59 -1.62 -29.92
C ASN A 524 29.62 -0.48 -29.73
N MET A 525 29.18 0.76 -29.92
CA MET A 525 30.03 1.94 -29.79
C MET A 525 30.57 2.11 -28.37
N HIS A 526 29.75 1.89 -27.34
CA HIS A 526 30.13 2.14 -25.94
C HIS A 526 30.78 0.95 -25.24
N THR A 527 30.48 -0.28 -25.66
CA THR A 527 30.95 -1.50 -24.98
C THR A 527 31.83 -2.39 -25.84
N GLY A 528 31.82 -2.19 -27.17
CA GLY A 528 32.48 -3.07 -28.14
C GLY A 528 31.73 -4.39 -28.39
N MET A 529 30.55 -4.60 -27.79
CA MET A 529 29.73 -5.81 -28.00
C MET A 529 29.22 -5.87 -29.44
N ASN A 530 29.41 -7.00 -30.09
CA ASN A 530 28.81 -7.26 -31.39
C ASN A 530 27.40 -7.87 -31.25
N SER A 531 26.70 -8.10 -32.35
CA SER A 531 25.33 -8.64 -32.35
C SER A 531 25.22 -10.05 -31.73
N GLU A 532 26.29 -10.86 -31.80
CA GLU A 532 26.32 -12.19 -31.20
C GLU A 532 26.49 -12.11 -29.67
N ASP A 533 27.36 -11.22 -29.20
CA ASP A 533 27.57 -10.96 -27.77
C ASP A 533 26.26 -10.48 -27.12
N ILE A 534 25.55 -9.58 -27.77
CA ILE A 534 24.26 -9.05 -27.27
C ILE A 534 23.19 -10.14 -27.25
N LYS A 535 23.11 -10.99 -28.28
CA LYS A 535 22.19 -12.14 -28.29
C LYS A 535 22.52 -13.14 -27.19
N GLN A 536 23.80 -13.40 -26.93
CA GLN A 536 24.23 -14.26 -25.85
C GLN A 536 23.81 -13.66 -24.51
N ASP A 537 24.07 -12.38 -24.25
CA ASP A 537 23.69 -11.69 -23.02
C ASP A 537 22.17 -11.73 -22.76
N ILE A 538 21.37 -11.51 -23.82
CA ILE A 538 19.90 -11.66 -23.73
C ILE A 538 19.50 -13.10 -23.37
N ASN A 539 20.12 -14.10 -23.99
CA ASN A 539 19.81 -15.52 -23.69
C ASN A 539 20.20 -15.89 -22.25
N GLU A 540 21.29 -15.37 -21.73
CA GLU A 540 21.70 -15.55 -20.34
C GLU A 540 20.69 -14.96 -19.37
N LYS A 541 20.22 -13.74 -19.62
CA LYS A 541 19.17 -13.09 -18.84
C LYS A 541 17.84 -13.85 -18.89
N ILE A 542 17.46 -14.40 -20.05
CA ILE A 542 16.27 -15.26 -20.17
C ILE A 542 16.40 -16.48 -19.24
N LYS A 543 17.54 -17.19 -19.26
CA LYS A 543 17.75 -18.35 -18.38
C LYS A 543 17.64 -17.98 -16.90
N ILE A 544 18.16 -16.84 -16.50
CA ILE A 544 18.08 -16.36 -15.12
C ILE A 544 16.62 -16.02 -14.74
N LEU A 545 15.89 -15.36 -15.61
CA LEU A 545 14.47 -15.04 -15.40
C LEU A 545 13.61 -16.31 -15.29
N GLU A 546 13.81 -17.28 -16.17
CA GLU A 546 13.13 -18.59 -16.13
C GLU A 546 13.44 -19.33 -14.82
N TRP A 547 14.71 -19.34 -14.39
CA TRP A 547 15.11 -19.95 -13.12
C TRP A 547 14.45 -19.28 -11.93
N MET A 548 14.45 -17.93 -11.87
CA MET A 548 13.76 -17.21 -10.80
C MET A 548 12.27 -17.53 -10.76
N GLY A 549 11.62 -17.60 -11.94
CA GLY A 549 10.22 -17.99 -12.05
C GLY A 549 9.94 -19.39 -11.53
N ALA A 550 10.75 -20.37 -11.94
CA ALA A 550 10.64 -21.77 -11.52
C ALA A 550 10.89 -21.93 -10.01
N SER A 551 11.82 -21.16 -9.45
CA SER A 551 12.19 -21.17 -8.02
C SER A 551 11.26 -20.31 -7.17
N LYS A 552 10.23 -19.67 -7.74
CA LYS A 552 9.26 -18.79 -7.07
C LYS A 552 9.91 -17.58 -6.37
N ILE A 553 11.03 -17.08 -6.88
CA ILE A 553 11.70 -15.87 -6.42
C ILE A 553 10.92 -14.69 -6.97
N ARG A 554 10.09 -14.04 -6.14
CA ARG A 554 9.14 -13.03 -6.60
C ARG A 554 9.17 -11.73 -5.82
N SER A 555 9.65 -11.74 -4.56
CA SER A 555 9.75 -10.50 -3.79
C SER A 555 10.74 -9.55 -4.45
N ILE A 556 10.48 -8.24 -4.35
CA ILE A 556 11.36 -7.23 -4.93
C ILE A 556 12.79 -7.32 -4.36
N ASP A 557 12.93 -7.70 -3.09
CA ASP A 557 14.24 -7.80 -2.44
C ASP A 557 14.96 -9.08 -2.86
N ASP A 558 14.28 -10.23 -3.01
CA ASP A 558 14.90 -11.47 -3.50
C ASP A 558 15.33 -11.35 -4.96
N VAL A 559 14.44 -10.83 -5.82
CA VAL A 559 14.78 -10.54 -7.23
C VAL A 559 15.94 -9.56 -7.28
N GLY A 560 15.88 -8.50 -6.47
CA GLY A 560 16.96 -7.52 -6.38
C GLY A 560 18.27 -8.11 -5.91
N ALA A 561 18.27 -9.03 -4.96
CA ALA A 561 19.48 -9.71 -4.49
C ALA A 561 20.13 -10.55 -5.61
N VAL A 562 19.33 -11.27 -6.39
CA VAL A 562 19.82 -12.02 -7.57
C VAL A 562 20.41 -11.06 -8.61
N ILE A 563 19.71 -9.96 -8.93
CA ILE A 563 20.17 -8.96 -9.89
C ILE A 563 21.47 -8.30 -9.41
N GLY A 564 21.54 -7.91 -8.14
CA GLY A 564 22.75 -7.35 -7.53
C GLY A 564 23.93 -8.31 -7.59
N LEU A 565 23.70 -9.59 -7.32
CA LEU A 565 24.73 -10.63 -7.43
C LEU A 565 25.16 -10.84 -8.89
N TYR A 566 24.22 -10.80 -9.84
CA TYR A 566 24.53 -10.90 -11.27
C TYR A 566 25.51 -9.80 -11.70
N TYR A 567 25.28 -8.56 -11.30
CA TYR A 567 26.19 -7.46 -11.63
C TYR A 567 27.57 -7.60 -10.98
N LYS A 568 27.67 -8.29 -9.84
CA LYS A 568 28.94 -8.54 -9.16
C LYS A 568 29.67 -9.78 -9.69
N SER A 569 28.93 -10.83 -9.98
CA SER A 569 29.48 -12.16 -10.31
C SER A 569 28.48 -12.91 -11.22
N PRO A 570 28.41 -12.56 -12.53
CA PRO A 570 27.45 -13.16 -13.47
C PRO A 570 27.51 -14.68 -13.52
N ASP A 571 28.75 -15.25 -13.52
CA ASP A 571 28.98 -16.70 -13.60
C ASP A 571 28.34 -17.48 -12.44
N VAL A 572 28.28 -16.89 -11.25
CA VAL A 572 27.66 -17.53 -10.08
C VAL A 572 26.17 -17.68 -10.29
N VAL A 573 25.50 -16.62 -10.76
CA VAL A 573 24.07 -16.62 -11.00
C VAL A 573 23.70 -17.51 -12.18
N LEU A 574 24.50 -17.49 -13.26
CA LEU A 574 24.31 -18.36 -14.41
C LEU A 574 24.44 -19.83 -14.05
N LYS A 575 25.47 -20.21 -13.30
CA LYS A 575 25.63 -21.58 -12.77
C LYS A 575 24.48 -22.00 -11.87
N ALA A 576 23.97 -21.09 -11.06
CA ALA A 576 22.81 -21.35 -10.20
C ALA A 576 21.56 -21.59 -11.03
N ALA A 577 21.34 -20.80 -12.08
CA ALA A 577 20.21 -20.96 -13.00
C ALA A 577 20.31 -22.30 -13.78
N GLU A 578 21.48 -22.63 -14.31
CA GLU A 578 21.71 -23.89 -15.03
C GLU A 578 21.52 -25.14 -14.15
N ASN A 579 21.98 -25.08 -12.91
CA ASN A 579 21.85 -26.17 -11.95
C ASN A 579 20.55 -26.13 -11.13
N LYS A 580 19.68 -25.16 -11.39
CA LYS A 580 18.39 -24.94 -10.68
C LYS A 580 18.55 -24.94 -9.16
N LEU A 581 19.57 -24.25 -8.66
CA LEU A 581 19.85 -24.16 -7.24
C LEU A 581 18.78 -23.34 -6.52
N PRO A 582 18.40 -23.70 -5.30
CA PRO A 582 17.52 -22.86 -4.50
C PRO A 582 18.25 -21.57 -4.05
N LEU A 583 17.48 -20.49 -3.80
CA LEU A 583 18.01 -19.16 -3.54
C LEU A 583 18.97 -19.10 -2.34
N ASP A 584 18.66 -19.82 -1.27
CA ASP A 584 19.47 -19.93 -0.04
C ASP A 584 20.88 -20.53 -0.23
N LYS A 585 21.13 -21.17 -1.37
CA LYS A 585 22.45 -21.69 -1.74
C LYS A 585 23.22 -20.77 -2.69
N VAL A 586 22.60 -19.68 -3.12
CA VAL A 586 23.18 -18.74 -4.08
C VAL A 586 23.53 -17.41 -3.42
N LEU A 587 22.67 -16.94 -2.51
CA LEU A 587 22.87 -15.76 -1.67
C LEU A 587 23.53 -16.13 -0.33
#